data_a11518d79d83232a0b67c49fe57a37ba
#
_entry.id   a11518d79d83232a0b67c49fe57a37ba
#
_cell.length_a   1.000
_cell.length_b   1.000
_cell.length_c   1.000
_cell.angle_alpha   90.00
_cell.angle_beta   90.00
_cell.angle_gamma   90.00
#
_symmetry.space_group_name_H-M   'P 1'
#
loop_
_entity.id
_entity.type
_entity.pdbx_description
1 polymer ?
#
loop_
_entity_poly.entity_id
_entity_poly.type
_entity_poly.pdbx_seq_one_letter_code
_entity_poly.pdbx_strand_id
1 'polypeptide(L)'
;MSDPAKSVRIGTMVSATKGDAAERISEIGDLGFESFEPFFWQTTNGQDLAELGKRCVEAIGDRDITISTLGMFGNPLEETDIDLQTLQGWKDCIDNAHHFGATCVAGFTGRIRNKPLTESLPRYKQIWSKLAKRAADKGIKIAFENCAMDGNWATGDWNIAHNPDAWELIFNETPDDNIGLEWEPCHQMVYLIEPLPQIRKWASKIFHVHGKDATIRWDVIKEHGIFGKEKFVFMRTPGFGDSNWTDIISELRLAGWSGSIDIEGWHDPVYRDALEMTGQVYALNHLKHARGGDFVIDPV
;
A
#
# COMPACT_ATOMS: atom_id res chain seq x y z
N MET A 1 1.92 1.58 25.05
CA MET A 1 0.99 0.65 24.41
C MET A 1 0.00 1.50 23.66
N SER A 2 -0.19 1.27 22.37
CA SER A 2 -1.21 1.97 21.58
C SER A 2 -2.59 1.66 22.14
N ASP A 3 -3.47 2.65 22.20
CA ASP A 3 -4.87 2.48 22.60
C ASP A 3 -5.52 1.38 21.71
N PRO A 4 -6.01 0.26 22.28
CA PRO A 4 -6.61 -0.80 21.49
C PRO A 4 -7.79 -0.34 20.64
N ALA A 5 -8.49 0.72 21.06
CA ALA A 5 -9.58 1.33 20.32
C ALA A 5 -9.11 1.93 18.99
N LYS A 6 -7.84 2.37 18.92
CA LYS A 6 -7.20 2.97 17.74
C LYS A 6 -6.35 1.97 16.95
N SER A 7 -6.59 0.67 17.11
CA SER A 7 -5.77 -0.37 16.49
C SER A 7 -5.82 -0.38 14.97
N VAL A 8 -6.90 0.09 14.34
CA VAL A 8 -7.06 0.18 12.88
C VAL A 8 -7.50 1.59 12.53
N ARG A 9 -6.62 2.37 11.91
CA ARG A 9 -6.90 3.72 11.41
C ARG A 9 -7.35 3.68 9.96
N ILE A 10 -8.21 4.60 9.57
CA ILE A 10 -8.67 4.73 8.18
C ILE A 10 -8.19 6.05 7.62
N GLY A 11 -7.39 5.97 6.59
CA GLY A 11 -6.76 7.13 5.96
C GLY A 11 -6.83 7.13 4.45
N THR A 12 -5.93 7.87 3.81
CA THR A 12 -5.83 7.91 2.35
C THR A 12 -4.42 8.26 1.89
N MET A 13 -4.09 7.83 0.68
CA MET A 13 -2.86 8.22 0.00
C MET A 13 -2.93 9.67 -0.48
N VAL A 14 -1.80 10.37 -0.44
CA VAL A 14 -1.63 11.73 -0.97
C VAL A 14 -0.39 11.82 -1.83
N SER A 15 -0.55 12.28 -3.08
CA SER A 15 0.59 12.36 -3.99
C SER A 15 1.57 13.46 -3.58
N ALA A 16 2.84 13.08 -3.42
CA ALA A 16 3.96 14.00 -3.25
C ALA A 16 4.75 14.25 -4.55
N THR A 17 4.43 13.52 -5.63
CA THR A 17 5.06 13.71 -6.95
C THR A 17 4.31 14.71 -7.82
N LYS A 18 2.98 14.65 -7.81
CA LYS A 18 2.11 15.48 -8.68
C LYS A 18 1.52 16.70 -7.96
N GLY A 19 1.87 16.93 -6.71
CA GLY A 19 1.35 18.01 -5.90
C GLY A 19 2.17 18.14 -4.63
N ASP A 20 1.71 18.99 -3.74
CA ASP A 20 2.29 19.17 -2.41
C ASP A 20 1.47 18.36 -1.39
N ALA A 21 2.09 17.30 -0.85
CA ALA A 21 1.41 16.43 0.10
C ALA A 21 0.96 17.19 1.37
N ALA A 22 1.74 18.15 1.86
CA ALA A 22 1.38 18.93 3.03
C ALA A 22 0.18 19.85 2.78
N GLU A 23 0.13 20.51 1.62
CA GLU A 23 -1.05 21.30 1.22
C GLU A 23 -2.29 20.40 1.13
N ARG A 24 -2.15 19.23 0.51
CA ARG A 24 -3.25 18.27 0.38
C ARG A 24 -3.75 17.78 1.73
N ILE A 25 -2.85 17.42 2.65
CA ILE A 25 -3.20 17.05 4.03
C ILE A 25 -3.96 18.18 4.74
N SER A 26 -3.52 19.43 4.56
CA SER A 26 -4.22 20.58 5.13
C SER A 26 -5.64 20.73 4.58
N GLU A 27 -5.84 20.56 3.27
CA GLU A 27 -7.13 20.69 2.60
C GLU A 27 -8.16 19.65 3.05
N ILE A 28 -7.72 18.38 3.22
CA ILE A 28 -8.66 17.27 3.46
C ILE A 28 -8.61 16.72 4.89
N GLY A 29 -7.73 17.25 5.74
CA GLY A 29 -7.53 16.75 7.10
C GLY A 29 -8.79 16.81 7.98
N ASP A 30 -9.71 17.75 7.71
CA ASP A 30 -10.95 17.90 8.47
C ASP A 30 -12.10 17.00 7.96
N LEU A 31 -11.86 16.20 6.91
CA LEU A 31 -12.85 15.25 6.39
C LEU A 31 -13.00 13.98 7.24
N GLY A 32 -12.11 13.81 8.24
CA GLY A 32 -12.17 12.70 9.18
C GLY A 32 -11.22 11.54 8.87
N PHE A 33 -10.26 11.71 7.97
CA PHE A 33 -9.16 10.76 7.81
C PHE A 33 -8.31 10.68 9.08
N GLU A 34 -7.83 9.48 9.41
CA GLU A 34 -7.07 9.20 10.63
C GLU A 34 -5.60 8.88 10.33
N SER A 35 -5.26 8.73 9.06
CA SER A 35 -3.88 8.59 8.57
C SER A 35 -3.74 9.15 7.16
N PHE A 36 -2.49 9.42 6.79
CA PHE A 36 -2.11 9.75 5.42
C PHE A 36 -0.86 8.98 5.02
N GLU A 37 -0.81 8.57 3.75
CA GLU A 37 0.36 8.04 3.08
C GLU A 37 0.83 9.02 2.01
N PRO A 38 1.84 9.86 2.26
CA PRO A 38 2.54 10.60 1.20
C PRO A 38 3.28 9.62 0.29
N PHE A 39 3.03 9.67 -1.02
CA PHE A 39 3.66 8.76 -1.96
C PHE A 39 4.34 9.45 -3.14
N PHE A 40 5.41 8.82 -3.63
CA PHE A 40 6.21 9.22 -4.77
C PHE A 40 6.09 8.20 -5.89
N TRP A 41 5.85 8.69 -7.11
CA TRP A 41 5.85 7.85 -8.30
C TRP A 41 7.20 7.93 -9.01
N GLN A 42 7.96 6.86 -8.96
CA GLN A 42 9.28 6.61 -9.55
C GLN A 42 10.43 7.52 -9.05
N THR A 43 10.15 8.70 -8.55
CA THR A 43 11.19 9.65 -8.14
C THR A 43 10.65 10.61 -7.08
N THR A 44 11.51 11.04 -6.17
CA THR A 44 11.23 12.13 -5.22
C THR A 44 11.37 13.52 -5.87
N ASN A 45 11.73 13.58 -7.16
CA ASN A 45 12.00 14.83 -7.88
C ASN A 45 13.04 15.75 -7.19
N GLY A 46 13.94 15.19 -6.39
CA GLY A 46 14.94 15.95 -5.65
C GLY A 46 14.36 16.84 -4.54
N GLN A 47 13.16 16.56 -4.07
CA GLN A 47 12.56 17.29 -2.96
C GLN A 47 13.35 17.08 -1.67
N ASP A 48 13.41 18.11 -0.84
CA ASP A 48 13.90 18.00 0.54
C ASP A 48 12.84 17.28 1.40
N LEU A 49 13.05 15.97 1.60
CA LEU A 49 12.09 15.15 2.35
C LEU A 49 12.08 15.50 3.85
N ALA A 50 13.15 16.05 4.40
CA ALA A 50 13.16 16.50 5.80
C ALA A 50 12.24 17.71 5.97
N GLU A 51 12.28 18.64 5.05
CA GLU A 51 11.39 19.81 5.04
C GLU A 51 9.95 19.41 4.72
N LEU A 52 9.73 18.57 3.71
CA LEU A 52 8.39 18.08 3.39
C LEU A 52 7.75 17.35 4.59
N GLY A 53 8.53 16.51 5.30
CA GLY A 53 8.06 15.80 6.49
C GLY A 53 7.58 16.74 7.58
N LYS A 54 8.36 17.77 7.91
CA LYS A 54 7.96 18.80 8.87
C LYS A 54 6.66 19.49 8.46
N ARG A 55 6.56 19.89 7.20
CA ARG A 55 5.34 20.54 6.67
C ARG A 55 4.12 19.61 6.73
N CYS A 56 4.28 18.32 6.46
CA CYS A 56 3.19 17.34 6.62
C CYS A 56 2.74 17.24 8.09
N VAL A 57 3.68 17.18 9.04
CA VAL A 57 3.37 17.16 10.48
C VAL A 57 2.71 18.47 10.93
N GLU A 58 3.19 19.62 10.47
CA GLU A 58 2.57 20.92 10.72
C GLU A 58 1.16 20.99 10.13
N ALA A 59 0.95 20.45 8.92
CA ALA A 59 -0.38 20.38 8.29
C ALA A 59 -1.36 19.50 9.07
N ILE A 60 -0.90 18.46 9.75
CA ILE A 60 -1.71 17.64 10.66
C ILE A 60 -2.08 18.46 11.91
N GLY A 61 -1.14 19.22 12.47
CA GLY A 61 -1.36 20.00 13.69
C GLY A 61 -1.74 19.13 14.89
N ASP A 62 -2.70 19.60 15.69
CA ASP A 62 -3.17 18.90 16.90
C ASP A 62 -4.22 17.80 16.62
N ARG A 63 -4.52 17.49 15.35
CA ARG A 63 -5.48 16.46 14.98
C ARG A 63 -4.93 15.07 15.30
N ASP A 64 -5.80 14.14 15.70
CA ASP A 64 -5.43 12.73 15.94
C ASP A 64 -5.24 11.98 14.60
N ILE A 65 -4.28 12.43 13.83
CA ILE A 65 -3.92 11.91 12.51
C ILE A 65 -2.44 11.50 12.52
N THR A 66 -2.08 10.45 11.81
CA THR A 66 -0.69 9.98 11.66
C THR A 66 -0.28 9.92 10.20
N ILE A 67 1.02 10.04 9.92
CA ILE A 67 1.58 9.55 8.66
C ILE A 67 1.86 8.05 8.86
N SER A 68 1.15 7.22 8.12
CA SER A 68 1.19 5.75 8.24
C SER A 68 2.46 5.17 7.64
N THR A 69 2.78 5.59 6.43
CA THR A 69 3.92 5.12 5.65
C THR A 69 4.33 6.20 4.63
N LEU A 70 5.49 6.03 4.01
CA LEU A 70 5.89 6.78 2.82
C LEU A 70 5.90 5.81 1.63
N GLY A 71 5.12 6.12 0.60
CA GLY A 71 5.07 5.31 -0.61
C GLY A 71 6.20 5.66 -1.60
N MET A 72 6.93 4.65 -2.12
CA MET A 72 7.91 4.81 -3.20
C MET A 72 7.67 3.78 -4.29
N PHE A 73 6.87 4.13 -5.30
CA PHE A 73 6.40 3.22 -6.35
C PHE A 73 7.22 3.37 -7.62
N GLY A 74 7.96 2.33 -7.97
CA GLY A 74 8.81 2.28 -9.15
C GLY A 74 9.64 1.00 -9.17
N ASN A 75 10.55 0.87 -10.13
CA ASN A 75 11.41 -0.31 -10.25
C ASN A 75 12.84 0.00 -9.81
N PRO A 76 13.29 -0.40 -8.58
CA PRO A 76 14.64 -0.16 -8.12
C PRO A 76 15.66 -1.22 -8.55
N LEU A 77 15.26 -2.25 -9.30
CA LEU A 77 16.15 -3.38 -9.63
C LEU A 77 16.92 -3.21 -10.92
N GLU A 78 16.51 -2.33 -11.82
CA GLU A 78 17.20 -2.09 -13.08
C GLU A 78 18.02 -0.78 -13.05
N GLU A 79 18.60 -0.36 -14.17
CA GLU A 79 19.65 0.65 -14.20
C GLU A 79 19.36 1.78 -15.21
N THR A 80 18.10 1.94 -15.64
CA THR A 80 17.74 3.16 -16.37
C THR A 80 17.77 4.35 -15.43
N ASP A 81 17.86 5.56 -15.95
CA ASP A 81 17.93 6.79 -15.13
C ASP A 81 16.76 6.87 -14.12
N ILE A 82 15.56 6.48 -14.52
CA ILE A 82 14.41 6.50 -13.63
C ILE A 82 14.45 5.39 -12.59
N ASP A 83 15.00 4.22 -12.93
CA ASP A 83 15.16 3.11 -11.97
C ASP A 83 16.20 3.47 -10.89
N LEU A 84 17.28 4.13 -11.28
CA LEU A 84 18.29 4.65 -10.34
C LEU A 84 17.71 5.75 -9.44
N GLN A 85 16.84 6.62 -9.97
CA GLN A 85 16.10 7.60 -9.18
C GLN A 85 15.13 6.92 -8.20
N THR A 86 14.45 5.84 -8.63
CA THR A 86 13.60 5.04 -7.74
C THR A 86 14.40 4.42 -6.61
N LEU A 87 15.56 3.82 -6.92
CA LEU A 87 16.45 3.25 -5.90
C LEU A 87 16.97 4.33 -4.92
N GLN A 88 17.26 5.53 -5.44
CA GLN A 88 17.64 6.65 -4.58
C GLN A 88 16.45 7.11 -3.73
N GLY A 89 15.25 7.22 -4.32
CA GLY A 89 14.02 7.57 -3.61
C GLY A 89 13.72 6.64 -2.44
N TRP A 90 13.92 5.32 -2.59
CA TRP A 90 13.80 4.37 -1.49
C TRP A 90 14.77 4.70 -0.33
N LYS A 91 16.03 5.03 -0.65
CA LYS A 91 17.01 5.43 0.38
C LYS A 91 16.59 6.73 1.07
N ASP A 92 16.15 7.70 0.29
CA ASP A 92 15.74 9.01 0.80
C ASP A 92 14.50 8.89 1.70
N CYS A 93 13.49 8.08 1.32
CA CYS A 93 12.32 7.81 2.15
C CYS A 93 12.71 7.11 3.46
N ILE A 94 13.56 6.07 3.40
CA ILE A 94 14.05 5.37 4.60
C ILE A 94 14.81 6.33 5.52
N ASP A 95 15.64 7.20 4.97
CA ASP A 95 16.46 8.12 5.77
C ASP A 95 15.66 9.23 6.42
N ASN A 96 14.56 9.65 5.81
CA ASN A 96 13.77 10.79 6.22
C ASN A 96 12.40 10.44 6.83
N ALA A 97 12.01 9.15 6.90
CA ALA A 97 10.71 8.73 7.44
C ALA A 97 10.42 9.31 8.83
N HIS A 98 11.43 9.45 9.68
CA HIS A 98 11.31 10.02 11.02
C HIS A 98 10.84 11.49 11.03
N HIS A 99 11.12 12.29 9.99
CA HIS A 99 10.64 13.67 9.89
C HIS A 99 9.13 13.74 9.64
N PHE A 100 8.56 12.67 9.10
CA PHE A 100 7.10 12.50 8.93
C PHE A 100 6.46 11.83 10.16
N GLY A 101 7.23 11.31 11.10
CA GLY A 101 6.74 10.44 12.17
C GLY A 101 6.37 9.03 11.69
N ALA A 102 6.72 8.66 10.45
CA ALA A 102 6.45 7.35 9.87
C ALA A 102 7.49 6.31 10.31
N THR A 103 7.04 5.05 10.45
CA THR A 103 7.88 3.90 10.81
C THR A 103 7.92 2.83 9.72
N CYS A 104 7.33 3.12 8.57
CA CYS A 104 7.27 2.24 7.42
C CYS A 104 7.54 3.01 6.13
N VAL A 105 8.17 2.36 5.17
CA VAL A 105 8.29 2.81 3.77
C VAL A 105 7.76 1.69 2.90
N ALA A 106 6.85 2.01 1.98
CA ALA A 106 6.16 1.03 1.16
C ALA A 106 6.39 1.25 -0.35
N GLY A 107 6.03 0.26 -1.17
CA GLY A 107 6.09 0.36 -2.62
C GLY A 107 6.48 -0.93 -3.32
N PHE A 108 6.98 -0.84 -4.55
CA PHE A 108 7.30 -2.02 -5.36
C PHE A 108 8.69 -2.58 -5.10
N THR A 109 8.79 -3.90 -5.13
CA THR A 109 10.09 -4.60 -5.08
C THR A 109 10.99 -4.27 -6.27
N GLY A 110 10.41 -3.88 -7.41
CA GLY A 110 11.05 -3.92 -8.71
C GLY A 110 11.06 -5.31 -9.35
N ARG A 111 11.47 -5.38 -10.62
CA ARG A 111 11.58 -6.61 -11.39
C ARG A 111 12.52 -6.40 -12.58
N ILE A 112 13.27 -7.44 -12.97
CA ILE A 112 13.97 -7.45 -14.26
C ILE A 112 12.92 -7.56 -15.37
N ARG A 113 12.87 -6.55 -16.24
CA ARG A 113 11.81 -6.39 -17.24
C ARG A 113 11.79 -7.52 -18.25
N ASN A 114 10.59 -7.90 -18.65
CA ASN A 114 10.36 -8.93 -19.69
C ASN A 114 11.00 -10.30 -19.39
N LYS A 115 11.26 -10.62 -18.11
CA LYS A 115 11.84 -11.88 -17.68
C LYS A 115 10.90 -12.64 -16.74
N PRO A 116 11.04 -13.98 -16.66
CA PRO A 116 10.44 -14.75 -15.58
C PRO A 116 10.80 -14.18 -14.22
N LEU A 117 9.84 -14.17 -13.32
CA LEU A 117 9.96 -13.57 -11.98
C LEU A 117 11.23 -14.04 -11.26
N THR A 118 11.53 -15.35 -11.35
CA THR A 118 12.66 -15.96 -10.66
C THR A 118 14.03 -15.44 -11.11
N GLU A 119 14.14 -14.90 -12.34
CA GLU A 119 15.37 -14.26 -12.81
C GLU A 119 15.67 -12.95 -12.09
N SER A 120 14.69 -12.36 -11.44
CA SER A 120 14.87 -11.13 -10.64
C SER A 120 15.43 -11.39 -9.24
N LEU A 121 15.32 -12.61 -8.70
CA LEU A 121 15.68 -12.92 -7.31
C LEU A 121 17.14 -12.60 -6.94
N PRO A 122 18.15 -12.86 -7.76
CA PRO A 122 19.53 -12.50 -7.42
C PRO A 122 19.72 -10.98 -7.26
N ARG A 123 19.10 -10.20 -8.15
CA ARG A 123 19.16 -8.73 -8.08
C ARG A 123 18.31 -8.19 -6.92
N TYR A 124 17.14 -8.78 -6.69
CA TYR A 124 16.30 -8.51 -5.54
C TYR A 124 17.11 -8.64 -4.24
N LYS A 125 17.72 -9.81 -4.01
CA LYS A 125 18.55 -10.05 -2.83
C LYS A 125 19.66 -9.03 -2.68
N GLN A 126 20.38 -8.72 -3.76
CA GLN A 126 21.48 -7.76 -3.74
C GLN A 126 21.07 -6.36 -3.28
N ILE A 127 19.90 -5.90 -3.71
CA ILE A 127 19.38 -4.55 -3.41
C ILE A 127 18.68 -4.55 -2.04
N TRP A 128 17.74 -5.48 -1.83
CA TRP A 128 16.87 -5.44 -0.67
C TRP A 128 17.55 -5.84 0.63
N SER A 129 18.54 -6.73 0.63
CA SER A 129 19.33 -6.99 1.84
C SER A 129 20.06 -5.73 2.36
N LYS A 130 20.49 -4.85 1.45
CA LYS A 130 21.13 -3.58 1.83
C LYS A 130 20.11 -2.56 2.34
N LEU A 131 18.96 -2.47 1.68
CA LEU A 131 17.89 -1.55 2.09
C LEU A 131 17.23 -2.01 3.40
N ALA A 132 17.03 -3.33 3.59
CA ALA A 132 16.54 -3.89 4.84
C ALA A 132 17.44 -3.52 6.03
N LYS A 133 18.75 -3.72 5.87
CA LYS A 133 19.71 -3.30 6.90
C LYS A 133 19.66 -1.80 7.17
N ARG A 134 19.65 -0.96 6.11
CA ARG A 134 19.55 0.50 6.25
C ARG A 134 18.29 0.92 7.00
N ALA A 135 17.18 0.29 6.71
CA ALA A 135 15.88 0.55 7.35
C ALA A 135 15.90 0.06 8.82
N ALA A 136 16.43 -1.15 9.08
CA ALA A 136 16.54 -1.70 10.43
C ALA A 136 17.41 -0.82 11.35
N ASP A 137 18.53 -0.30 10.85
CA ASP A 137 19.43 0.62 11.59
C ASP A 137 18.68 1.91 12.04
N LYS A 138 17.52 2.22 11.46
CA LYS A 138 16.67 3.38 11.77
C LYS A 138 15.31 3.01 12.40
N GLY A 139 15.07 1.74 12.64
CA GLY A 139 13.78 1.26 13.16
C GLY A 139 12.64 1.34 12.14
N ILE A 140 12.95 1.37 10.84
CA ILE A 140 11.98 1.46 9.75
C ILE A 140 11.66 0.08 9.19
N LYS A 141 10.38 -0.18 8.93
CA LYS A 141 9.90 -1.34 8.19
C LYS A 141 9.84 -1.03 6.70
N ILE A 142 9.98 -2.05 5.88
CA ILE A 142 9.78 -2.01 4.43
C ILE A 142 8.57 -2.88 4.10
N ALA A 143 7.61 -2.34 3.37
CA ALA A 143 6.39 -3.02 2.98
C ALA A 143 6.24 -3.06 1.46
N PHE A 144 6.10 -4.26 0.89
CA PHE A 144 5.92 -4.41 -0.56
C PHE A 144 4.45 -4.51 -0.91
N GLU A 145 4.00 -3.62 -1.80
CA GLU A 145 2.65 -3.68 -2.35
C GLU A 145 2.47 -4.91 -3.25
N ASN A 146 1.30 -5.54 -3.16
CA ASN A 146 1.00 -6.74 -3.94
C ASN A 146 0.39 -6.47 -5.32
N CYS A 147 0.63 -5.29 -5.89
CA CYS A 147 0.25 -4.94 -7.26
C CYS A 147 1.20 -5.60 -8.28
N ALA A 148 0.64 -6.29 -9.26
CA ALA A 148 1.45 -6.89 -10.32
C ALA A 148 1.80 -5.93 -11.45
N MET A 149 1.13 -4.80 -11.58
CA MET A 149 1.30 -3.86 -12.70
C MET A 149 1.24 -4.58 -14.06
N ASP A 150 0.15 -5.33 -14.28
CA ASP A 150 -0.09 -6.18 -15.46
C ASP A 150 0.94 -7.31 -15.67
N GLY A 151 1.84 -7.52 -14.72
CA GLY A 151 2.80 -8.62 -14.74
C GLY A 151 2.18 -9.96 -14.32
N ASN A 152 2.90 -11.03 -14.62
CA ASN A 152 2.57 -12.38 -14.19
C ASN A 152 3.87 -13.16 -13.90
N TRP A 153 3.78 -14.47 -13.65
CA TRP A 153 4.97 -15.27 -13.34
C TRP A 153 6.03 -15.28 -14.45
N ALA A 154 5.59 -15.31 -15.71
CA ALA A 154 6.48 -15.44 -16.88
C ALA A 154 7.08 -14.11 -17.34
N THR A 155 6.35 -13.00 -17.17
CA THR A 155 6.78 -11.67 -17.63
C THR A 155 6.18 -10.56 -16.79
N GLY A 156 6.82 -9.40 -16.79
CA GLY A 156 6.38 -8.19 -16.08
C GLY A 156 7.54 -7.23 -15.92
N ASP A 157 7.24 -5.99 -15.54
CA ASP A 157 8.21 -4.88 -15.59
C ASP A 157 8.40 -4.15 -14.27
N TRP A 158 7.54 -4.39 -13.25
CA TRP A 158 7.47 -3.50 -12.10
C TRP A 158 7.71 -4.16 -10.75
N ASN A 159 7.11 -5.36 -10.52
CA ASN A 159 7.01 -5.88 -9.17
C ASN A 159 7.06 -7.41 -9.11
N ILE A 160 7.83 -7.94 -8.16
CA ILE A 160 7.89 -9.37 -7.87
C ILE A 160 6.75 -9.75 -6.91
N ALA A 161 6.44 -8.92 -5.92
CA ALA A 161 5.61 -9.26 -4.77
C ALA A 161 4.09 -9.37 -5.08
N HIS A 162 3.70 -9.86 -6.24
CA HIS A 162 2.32 -9.77 -6.72
C HIS A 162 1.39 -10.93 -6.31
N ASN A 163 1.91 -12.01 -5.72
CA ASN A 163 1.10 -13.14 -5.29
C ASN A 163 1.78 -13.93 -4.14
N PRO A 164 1.04 -14.82 -3.45
CA PRO A 164 1.57 -15.56 -2.30
C PRO A 164 2.79 -16.44 -2.58
N ASP A 165 2.90 -17.05 -3.77
CA ASP A 165 4.07 -17.86 -4.13
C ASP A 165 5.32 -16.99 -4.28
N ALA A 166 5.16 -15.80 -4.85
CA ALA A 166 6.23 -14.82 -4.94
C ALA A 166 6.63 -14.26 -3.56
N TRP A 167 5.68 -14.09 -2.64
CA TRP A 167 5.99 -13.67 -1.27
C TRP A 167 6.87 -14.70 -0.56
N GLU A 168 6.60 -16.00 -0.71
CA GLU A 168 7.47 -17.05 -0.16
C GLU A 168 8.90 -16.92 -0.69
N LEU A 169 9.07 -16.66 -1.98
CA LEU A 169 10.40 -16.51 -2.57
C LEU A 169 11.14 -15.28 -2.03
N ILE A 170 10.50 -14.11 -2.01
CA ILE A 170 11.16 -12.87 -1.56
C ILE A 170 11.50 -12.90 -0.08
N PHE A 171 10.65 -13.47 0.78
CA PHE A 171 10.93 -13.59 2.20
C PHE A 171 12.00 -14.65 2.51
N ASN A 172 12.14 -15.68 1.66
CA ASN A 172 13.26 -16.63 1.76
C ASN A 172 14.59 -15.99 1.33
N GLU A 173 14.58 -15.11 0.33
CA GLU A 173 15.79 -14.41 -0.13
C GLU A 173 16.25 -13.30 0.84
N THR A 174 15.31 -12.64 1.50
CA THR A 174 15.55 -11.59 2.52
C THR A 174 14.71 -11.90 3.77
N PRO A 175 15.19 -12.77 4.66
CA PRO A 175 14.43 -13.22 5.83
C PRO A 175 14.40 -12.19 6.97
N ASP A 176 14.70 -10.94 6.68
CA ASP A 176 14.72 -9.85 7.64
C ASP A 176 13.31 -9.57 8.20
N ASP A 177 13.20 -9.39 9.51
CA ASP A 177 11.91 -9.19 10.19
C ASP A 177 11.26 -7.86 9.86
N ASN A 178 12.02 -6.89 9.39
CA ASN A 178 11.53 -5.58 8.97
C ASN A 178 11.13 -5.50 7.48
N ILE A 179 11.07 -6.65 6.78
CA ILE A 179 10.49 -6.77 5.43
C ILE A 179 9.14 -7.47 5.51
N GLY A 180 8.13 -6.85 4.88
CA GLY A 180 6.76 -7.35 4.86
C GLY A 180 5.98 -6.84 3.65
N LEU A 181 4.68 -6.76 3.81
CA LEU A 181 3.72 -6.41 2.76
C LEU A 181 2.98 -5.11 3.09
N GLU A 182 2.80 -4.31 2.07
CA GLU A 182 1.71 -3.38 1.91
C GLU A 182 0.61 -4.12 1.17
N TRP A 183 -0.32 -4.67 1.94
CA TRP A 183 -1.28 -5.63 1.43
C TRP A 183 -2.58 -4.96 1.00
N GLU A 184 -3.21 -5.48 -0.07
CA GLU A 184 -4.54 -5.08 -0.48
C GLU A 184 -5.34 -6.25 -1.08
N PRO A 185 -6.67 -6.29 -0.91
CA PRO A 185 -7.51 -7.35 -1.47
C PRO A 185 -7.67 -7.22 -2.98
N CYS A 186 -7.69 -6.01 -3.54
CA CYS A 186 -7.97 -5.75 -4.94
C CYS A 186 -7.07 -6.56 -5.88
N HIS A 187 -5.76 -6.46 -5.72
CA HIS A 187 -4.82 -7.15 -6.59
C HIS A 187 -4.79 -8.66 -6.39
N GLN A 188 -5.25 -9.19 -5.26
CA GLN A 188 -5.52 -10.61 -5.12
C GLN A 188 -6.76 -11.02 -5.93
N MET A 189 -7.85 -10.26 -5.82
CA MET A 189 -9.09 -10.53 -6.55
C MET A 189 -8.91 -10.42 -8.07
N VAL A 190 -8.01 -9.54 -8.56
CA VAL A 190 -7.62 -9.47 -9.98
C VAL A 190 -7.10 -10.81 -10.49
N TYR A 191 -6.42 -11.58 -9.64
CA TYR A 191 -5.91 -12.92 -9.94
C TYR A 191 -6.82 -14.04 -9.43
N LEU A 192 -8.04 -13.73 -9.00
CA LEU A 192 -9.01 -14.66 -8.42
C LEU A 192 -8.48 -15.40 -7.18
N ILE A 193 -7.62 -14.73 -6.41
CA ILE A 193 -7.11 -15.21 -5.13
C ILE A 193 -8.02 -14.70 -4.02
N GLU A 194 -8.47 -15.61 -3.14
CA GLU A 194 -9.28 -15.27 -1.98
C GLU A 194 -8.46 -14.49 -0.93
N PRO A 195 -8.89 -13.26 -0.53
CA PRO A 195 -8.12 -12.42 0.39
C PRO A 195 -8.04 -12.97 1.83
N LEU A 196 -9.13 -13.48 2.40
CA LEU A 196 -9.19 -13.86 3.81
C LEU A 196 -8.20 -14.97 4.21
N PRO A 197 -8.04 -16.08 3.42
CA PRO A 197 -7.00 -17.06 3.71
C PRO A 197 -5.58 -16.49 3.68
N GLN A 198 -5.34 -15.47 2.86
CA GLN A 198 -4.04 -14.83 2.78
C GLN A 198 -3.73 -13.99 4.03
N ILE A 199 -4.72 -13.27 4.55
CA ILE A 199 -4.57 -12.56 5.84
C ILE A 199 -4.19 -13.55 6.93
N ARG A 200 -4.92 -14.66 7.07
CA ARG A 200 -4.64 -15.70 8.09
C ARG A 200 -3.22 -16.24 8.01
N LYS A 201 -2.71 -16.44 6.79
CA LYS A 201 -1.36 -16.98 6.56
C LYS A 201 -0.27 -15.92 6.77
N TRP A 202 -0.50 -14.67 6.33
CA TRP A 202 0.53 -13.67 6.17
C TRP A 202 0.43 -12.46 7.12
N ALA A 203 -0.51 -12.46 8.07
CA ALA A 203 -0.76 -11.31 8.95
C ALA A 203 0.50 -10.78 9.64
N SER A 204 1.43 -11.65 10.04
CA SER A 204 2.70 -11.24 10.66
C SER A 204 3.64 -10.47 9.73
N LYS A 205 3.41 -10.58 8.43
CA LYS A 205 4.15 -9.86 7.38
C LYS A 205 3.37 -8.67 6.80
N ILE A 206 2.11 -8.48 7.15
CA ILE A 206 1.33 -7.32 6.72
C ILE A 206 1.69 -6.13 7.64
N PHE A 207 2.37 -5.12 7.09
CA PHE A 207 2.78 -3.94 7.85
C PHE A 207 1.90 -2.73 7.57
N HIS A 208 1.33 -2.68 6.38
CA HIS A 208 0.41 -1.64 5.92
C HIS A 208 -0.68 -2.25 5.03
N VAL A 209 -1.81 -1.55 4.88
CA VAL A 209 -2.93 -2.01 4.05
C VAL A 209 -3.41 -0.87 3.16
N HIS A 210 -3.51 -1.12 1.85
CA HIS A 210 -4.26 -0.23 0.96
C HIS A 210 -5.74 -0.56 0.96
N GLY A 211 -6.54 0.48 1.16
CA GLY A 211 -7.99 0.44 1.01
C GLY A 211 -8.37 0.50 -0.48
N LYS A 212 -8.26 -0.62 -1.17
CA LYS A 212 -8.60 -0.78 -2.58
C LYS A 212 -9.42 -2.03 -2.79
N ASP A 213 -10.48 -1.94 -3.55
CA ASP A 213 -11.47 -2.98 -3.75
C ASP A 213 -11.51 -3.43 -5.22
N ALA A 214 -12.26 -4.48 -5.52
CA ALA A 214 -12.49 -4.92 -6.89
C ALA A 214 -13.92 -5.46 -7.06
N THR A 215 -14.46 -5.31 -8.28
CA THR A 215 -15.68 -6.01 -8.72
C THR A 215 -15.29 -7.06 -9.73
N ILE A 216 -15.67 -8.34 -9.49
CA ILE A 216 -15.43 -9.46 -10.39
C ILE A 216 -16.69 -9.73 -11.20
N ARG A 217 -16.58 -9.63 -12.52
CA ARG A 217 -17.64 -9.94 -13.47
C ARG A 217 -17.65 -11.45 -13.78
N TRP A 218 -18.22 -12.23 -12.89
CA TRP A 218 -18.35 -13.68 -13.07
C TRP A 218 -19.14 -14.08 -14.30
N ASP A 219 -20.07 -13.25 -14.74
CA ASP A 219 -20.80 -13.40 -16.01
C ASP A 219 -19.83 -13.38 -17.20
N VAL A 220 -18.92 -12.40 -17.25
CA VAL A 220 -17.89 -12.28 -18.29
C VAL A 220 -16.91 -13.47 -18.26
N ILE A 221 -16.47 -13.88 -17.06
CA ILE A 221 -15.58 -15.05 -16.93
C ILE A 221 -16.24 -16.31 -17.48
N LYS A 222 -17.52 -16.54 -17.18
CA LYS A 222 -18.26 -17.72 -17.64
C LYS A 222 -18.52 -17.74 -19.16
N GLU A 223 -18.66 -16.56 -19.77
CA GLU A 223 -18.92 -16.43 -21.20
C GLU A 223 -17.63 -16.37 -22.04
N HIS A 224 -16.62 -15.63 -21.58
CA HIS A 224 -15.42 -15.30 -22.38
C HIS A 224 -14.11 -15.82 -21.78
N GLY A 225 -14.13 -16.36 -20.56
CA GLY A 225 -12.93 -16.74 -19.81
C GLY A 225 -12.09 -15.55 -19.30
N ILE A 226 -10.97 -15.85 -18.68
CA ILE A 226 -10.09 -14.81 -18.10
C ILE A 226 -9.12 -14.19 -19.11
N PHE A 227 -8.94 -14.82 -20.27
CA PHE A 227 -8.08 -14.34 -21.36
C PHE A 227 -8.90 -13.83 -22.55
N GLY A 228 -10.20 -13.60 -22.36
CA GLY A 228 -11.07 -13.02 -23.36
C GLY A 228 -10.81 -11.54 -23.60
N LYS A 229 -11.49 -10.97 -24.61
CA LYS A 229 -11.41 -9.53 -24.93
C LYS A 229 -12.05 -8.66 -23.85
N GLU A 230 -13.12 -9.16 -23.25
CA GLU A 230 -13.90 -8.41 -22.27
C GLU A 230 -13.18 -8.37 -20.90
N LYS A 231 -13.15 -7.19 -20.31
CA LYS A 231 -12.56 -6.99 -18.99
C LYS A 231 -13.47 -7.58 -17.91
N PHE A 232 -12.98 -8.55 -17.15
CA PHE A 232 -13.75 -9.25 -16.14
C PHE A 232 -13.59 -8.70 -14.71
N VAL A 233 -12.66 -7.77 -14.48
CA VAL A 233 -12.44 -7.17 -13.17
C VAL A 233 -12.29 -5.67 -13.29
N PHE A 234 -12.88 -4.94 -12.35
CA PHE A 234 -12.72 -3.49 -12.20
C PHE A 234 -12.18 -3.20 -10.82
N MET A 235 -11.11 -2.42 -10.75
CA MET A 235 -10.61 -1.87 -9.49
C MET A 235 -11.63 -0.86 -8.98
N ARG A 236 -11.92 -0.89 -7.68
CA ARG A 236 -12.94 -0.07 -7.06
C ARG A 236 -12.42 0.60 -5.79
N THR A 237 -13.01 1.72 -5.48
CA THR A 237 -12.88 2.33 -4.15
C THR A 237 -13.64 1.48 -3.11
N PRO A 238 -13.15 1.29 -1.88
CA PRO A 238 -13.79 0.46 -0.86
C PRO A 238 -15.27 0.75 -0.66
N GLY A 239 -16.07 -0.33 -0.64
CA GLY A 239 -17.53 -0.27 -0.52
C GLY A 239 -18.27 -0.18 -1.85
N PHE A 240 -17.58 -0.02 -2.96
CA PHE A 240 -18.16 -0.11 -4.30
C PHE A 240 -17.78 -1.43 -5.01
N GLY A 241 -16.94 -2.25 -4.41
CA GLY A 241 -16.52 -3.56 -4.90
C GLY A 241 -17.13 -4.73 -4.11
N ASP A 242 -16.55 -5.90 -4.31
CA ASP A 242 -17.06 -7.17 -3.77
C ASP A 242 -16.34 -7.59 -2.48
N SER A 243 -15.35 -6.83 -1.99
CA SER A 243 -14.62 -7.16 -0.76
C SER A 243 -15.52 -7.02 0.46
N ASN A 244 -15.52 -8.03 1.32
CA ASN A 244 -16.14 -7.92 2.64
C ASN A 244 -15.14 -7.28 3.63
N TRP A 245 -15.14 -5.97 3.72
CA TRP A 245 -14.23 -5.23 4.61
C TRP A 245 -14.45 -5.50 6.09
N THR A 246 -15.67 -5.90 6.49
CA THR A 246 -15.93 -6.31 7.88
C THR A 246 -15.16 -7.59 8.22
N ASP A 247 -15.15 -8.58 7.32
CA ASP A 247 -14.40 -9.81 7.53
C ASP A 247 -12.89 -9.57 7.42
N ILE A 248 -12.43 -8.75 6.44
CA ILE A 248 -11.01 -8.37 6.30
C ILE A 248 -10.48 -7.75 7.59
N ILE A 249 -11.16 -6.73 8.13
CA ILE A 249 -10.73 -6.05 9.35
C ILE A 249 -10.83 -7.00 10.56
N SER A 250 -11.84 -7.87 10.62
CA SER A 250 -11.97 -8.87 11.67
C SER A 250 -10.81 -9.87 11.67
N GLU A 251 -10.42 -10.40 10.50
CA GLU A 251 -9.28 -11.31 10.38
C GLU A 251 -7.94 -10.62 10.73
N LEU A 252 -7.74 -9.39 10.32
CA LEU A 252 -6.57 -8.60 10.71
C LEU A 252 -6.50 -8.45 12.24
N ARG A 253 -7.62 -8.09 12.89
CA ARG A 253 -7.70 -7.96 14.34
C ARG A 253 -7.53 -9.29 15.09
N LEU A 254 -8.13 -10.39 14.60
CA LEU A 254 -7.94 -11.72 15.14
C LEU A 254 -6.48 -12.16 15.13
N ALA A 255 -5.74 -11.73 14.12
CA ALA A 255 -4.29 -11.94 14.02
C ALA A 255 -3.46 -10.98 14.89
N GLY A 256 -4.08 -10.06 15.63
CA GLY A 256 -3.40 -9.05 16.45
C GLY A 256 -2.80 -7.90 15.65
N TRP A 257 -3.19 -7.71 14.39
CA TRP A 257 -2.71 -6.63 13.56
C TRP A 257 -3.24 -5.27 14.02
N SER A 258 -2.37 -4.28 13.96
CA SER A 258 -2.70 -2.87 14.16
C SER A 258 -1.95 -2.02 13.16
N GLY A 259 -2.61 -0.99 12.61
CA GLY A 259 -2.01 -0.13 11.59
C GLY A 259 -3.04 0.72 10.90
N SER A 260 -2.72 1.17 9.71
CA SER A 260 -3.60 1.99 8.88
C SER A 260 -4.06 1.24 7.63
N ILE A 261 -5.30 1.52 7.24
CA ILE A 261 -5.87 1.20 5.94
C ILE A 261 -6.00 2.52 5.20
N ASP A 262 -5.11 2.79 4.25
CA ASP A 262 -5.11 4.02 3.49
C ASP A 262 -5.77 3.83 2.12
N ILE A 263 -6.81 4.62 1.85
CA ILE A 263 -7.63 4.48 0.65
C ILE A 263 -6.83 4.87 -0.59
N GLU A 264 -6.82 3.96 -1.57
CA GLU A 264 -6.32 4.19 -2.93
C GLU A 264 -7.51 4.23 -3.91
N GLY A 265 -7.97 5.44 -4.25
CA GLY A 265 -9.28 5.62 -4.87
C GLY A 265 -9.30 5.89 -6.38
N TRP A 266 -8.24 6.42 -6.96
CA TRP A 266 -8.26 6.97 -8.34
C TRP A 266 -8.37 5.95 -9.48
N HIS A 267 -8.31 4.66 -9.19
CA HIS A 267 -8.48 3.59 -10.18
C HIS A 267 -9.93 3.17 -10.41
N ASP A 268 -10.86 3.69 -9.62
CA ASP A 268 -12.29 3.39 -9.77
C ASP A 268 -12.80 3.93 -11.12
N PRO A 269 -13.54 3.16 -11.92
CA PRO A 269 -14.04 3.62 -13.21
C PRO A 269 -15.10 4.71 -13.12
N VAL A 270 -15.71 4.92 -11.95
CA VAL A 270 -16.75 5.90 -11.68
C VAL A 270 -16.25 7.01 -10.77
N TYR A 271 -15.67 6.62 -9.63
CA TYR A 271 -15.25 7.55 -8.57
C TYR A 271 -13.79 7.96 -8.74
N ARG A 272 -13.51 8.67 -9.82
CA ARG A 272 -12.21 9.24 -10.18
C ARG A 272 -12.36 10.68 -10.67
N ASP A 273 -11.29 11.36 -10.95
CA ASP A 273 -11.27 12.74 -11.43
C ASP A 273 -12.13 13.66 -10.53
N ALA A 274 -13.15 14.29 -11.05
CA ALA A 274 -14.06 15.17 -10.30
C ALA A 274 -14.87 14.46 -9.20
N LEU A 275 -15.02 13.14 -9.26
CA LEU A 275 -15.73 12.34 -8.27
C LEU A 275 -14.81 11.59 -7.30
N GLU A 276 -13.49 11.72 -7.44
CA GLU A 276 -12.53 10.99 -6.61
C GLU A 276 -12.76 11.23 -5.12
N MET A 277 -12.82 12.48 -4.69
CA MET A 277 -13.06 12.80 -3.27
C MET A 277 -14.43 12.36 -2.78
N THR A 278 -15.44 12.35 -3.64
CA THR A 278 -16.75 11.77 -3.30
C THR A 278 -16.62 10.28 -2.98
N GLY A 279 -15.89 9.54 -3.80
CA GLY A 279 -15.60 8.12 -3.57
C GLY A 279 -14.75 7.90 -2.32
N GLN A 280 -13.71 8.69 -2.11
CA GLN A 280 -12.82 8.56 -0.94
C GLN A 280 -13.55 8.83 0.38
N VAL A 281 -14.38 9.86 0.45
CA VAL A 281 -15.18 10.15 1.66
C VAL A 281 -16.23 9.05 1.90
N TYR A 282 -16.85 8.51 0.84
CA TYR A 282 -17.72 7.36 0.98
C TYR A 282 -16.95 6.14 1.54
N ALA A 283 -15.77 5.84 0.98
CA ALA A 283 -14.92 4.73 1.43
C ALA A 283 -14.45 4.90 2.87
N LEU A 284 -14.08 6.12 3.28
CA LEU A 284 -13.75 6.45 4.66
C LEU A 284 -14.88 6.06 5.62
N ASN A 285 -16.12 6.49 5.31
CA ASN A 285 -17.28 6.18 6.13
C ASN A 285 -17.62 4.68 6.11
N HIS A 286 -17.51 4.02 4.95
CA HIS A 286 -17.72 2.59 4.79
C HIS A 286 -16.72 1.78 5.63
N LEU A 287 -15.42 2.07 5.54
CA LEU A 287 -14.37 1.39 6.28
C LEU A 287 -14.47 1.64 7.79
N LYS A 288 -14.81 2.86 8.22
CA LYS A 288 -15.10 3.16 9.63
C LYS A 288 -16.29 2.34 10.14
N HIS A 289 -17.35 2.23 9.34
CA HIS A 289 -18.49 1.38 9.70
C HIS A 289 -18.09 -0.11 9.76
N ALA A 290 -17.35 -0.61 8.76
CA ALA A 290 -16.86 -1.99 8.73
C ALA A 290 -15.94 -2.32 9.92
N ARG A 291 -15.15 -1.35 10.39
CA ARG A 291 -14.32 -1.45 11.58
C ARG A 291 -15.11 -1.52 12.89
N GLY A 292 -16.35 -1.05 12.93
CA GLY A 292 -17.19 -0.94 14.11
C GLY A 292 -17.50 0.51 14.53
N GLY A 293 -17.33 1.48 13.61
CA GLY A 293 -17.62 2.89 13.86
C GLY A 293 -16.43 3.67 14.43
N ASP A 294 -16.73 4.69 15.24
CA ASP A 294 -15.71 5.49 15.91
C ASP A 294 -14.94 4.71 16.96
N PHE A 295 -13.78 5.22 17.37
CA PHE A 295 -13.03 4.65 18.46
C PHE A 295 -13.82 4.76 19.77
N VAL A 296 -14.12 3.62 20.37
CA VAL A 296 -14.83 3.53 21.66
C VAL A 296 -14.00 2.67 22.59
N ILE A 297 -13.76 3.18 23.79
CA ILE A 297 -13.11 2.39 24.84
C ILE A 297 -14.16 1.41 25.40
N ASP A 298 -13.81 0.11 25.48
CA ASP A 298 -14.68 -0.88 26.10
C ASP A 298 -15.04 -0.45 27.54
N PRO A 299 -16.32 -0.44 27.89
CA PRO A 299 -16.70 -0.25 29.27
C PRO A 299 -16.22 -1.45 30.09
N VAL A 300 -15.29 -1.22 31.00
CA VAL A 300 -14.76 -2.25 31.90
C VAL A 300 -15.80 -2.60 32.94
#